data_2060c70e7b00296621e478501bf1e2dc
#
_entry.id   2060c70e7b00296621e478501bf1e2dc
#
_cell.length_a   1.000
_cell.length_b   1.000
_cell.length_c   1.000
_cell.angle_alpha   90.00
_cell.angle_beta   90.00
_cell.angle_gamma   90.00
#
_symmetry.space_group_name_H-M   'P 1'
#
loop_
_entity.id
_entity.type
_entity.pdbx_description
1 polymer ?
#
loop_
_entity_poly.entity_id
_entity_poly.type
_entity_poly.pdbx_seq_one_letter_code
_entity_poly.pdbx_strand_id
1 'polypeptide(L)'
;MANFCAKCGGPLENGRCPHCDPAPQSGFAPAAPAENGFASILPAFQDLFASGDIMRILPAVGYLLLALSYLACLLLSVSAGAWAWLYDLNTWLAFFGCIGAAVAFLPLWKSKKRGGLDLLLLGSSGLFVLTVLGQLLNLLGFFSSGLAFIQPAMVLTLFGFWQADPDPFRRRTSLYGLCAMGAGLLLPSFGYSDVISLLYYLCTLFASVCLAYSCTHPREA
;
A
#
# COMPACT_ATOMS: atom_id res chain seq x y z
N MET A 1 -14.96 51.95 24.81
CA MET A 1 -15.65 50.81 24.18
C MET A 1 -14.95 49.57 24.71
N ALA A 2 -15.70 48.60 25.22
CA ALA A 2 -15.13 47.45 25.89
C ALA A 2 -14.43 46.53 24.87
N ASN A 3 -13.10 46.41 24.98
CA ASN A 3 -12.29 45.51 24.14
C ASN A 3 -12.20 44.08 24.72
N PHE A 4 -13.25 43.64 25.43
CA PHE A 4 -13.29 42.31 26.04
C PHE A 4 -14.48 41.50 25.57
N CYS A 5 -14.29 40.21 25.43
CA CYS A 5 -15.30 39.27 25.02
C CYS A 5 -16.40 39.10 26.06
N ALA A 6 -17.67 39.25 25.68
CA ALA A 6 -18.82 39.10 26.59
C ALA A 6 -19.02 37.65 27.10
N LYS A 7 -18.43 36.64 26.46
CA LYS A 7 -18.53 35.23 26.84
C LYS A 7 -17.48 34.76 27.83
N CYS A 8 -16.24 35.14 27.66
CA CYS A 8 -15.11 34.63 28.45
C CYS A 8 -14.31 35.74 29.19
N GLY A 9 -14.63 37.03 28.98
CA GLY A 9 -13.89 38.13 29.54
C GLY A 9 -12.48 38.35 28.99
N GLY A 10 -12.03 37.61 28.03
CA GLY A 10 -10.71 37.74 27.40
C GLY A 10 -10.64 38.93 26.43
N PRO A 11 -9.42 39.45 26.14
CA PRO A 11 -9.24 40.58 25.21
C PRO A 11 -9.67 40.21 23.82
N LEU A 12 -10.31 41.16 23.12
CA LEU A 12 -10.66 41.01 21.70
C LEU A 12 -9.51 41.47 20.82
N GLU A 13 -9.10 40.61 19.89
CA GLU A 13 -8.15 40.95 18.82
C GLU A 13 -8.92 41.15 17.51
N ASN A 14 -8.84 42.35 16.95
CA ASN A 14 -9.59 42.75 15.74
C ASN A 14 -11.10 42.51 15.83
N GLY A 15 -11.68 42.71 17.02
CA GLY A 15 -13.12 42.54 17.28
C GLY A 15 -13.58 41.09 17.43
N ARG A 16 -12.66 40.11 17.49
CA ARG A 16 -12.95 38.70 17.72
C ARG A 16 -12.21 38.18 18.94
N CYS A 17 -12.82 37.21 19.59
CA CYS A 17 -12.21 36.55 20.73
C CYS A 17 -11.44 35.30 20.28
N PRO A 18 -10.09 35.22 20.50
CA PRO A 18 -9.32 34.04 20.09
C PRO A 18 -9.73 32.75 20.81
N HIS A 19 -10.41 32.85 21.96
CA HIS A 19 -10.87 31.68 22.71
C HIS A 19 -12.30 31.25 22.39
N CYS A 20 -13.21 32.18 22.07
CA CYS A 20 -14.62 31.86 21.85
C CYS A 20 -15.04 31.86 20.37
N ASP A 21 -14.37 32.65 19.56
CA ASP A 21 -14.48 32.69 18.12
C ASP A 21 -13.09 32.41 17.51
N PRO A 22 -12.58 31.18 17.58
CA PRO A 22 -11.38 30.85 16.83
C PRO A 22 -11.68 31.24 15.38
N ALA A 23 -10.75 32.03 14.79
CA ALA A 23 -10.86 32.39 13.38
C ALA A 23 -11.23 31.11 12.63
N PRO A 24 -12.18 31.16 11.69
CA PRO A 24 -12.48 29.98 10.89
C PRO A 24 -11.12 29.54 10.38
N GLN A 25 -10.68 28.35 10.80
CA GLN A 25 -9.44 27.79 10.29
C GLN A 25 -9.64 27.83 8.77
N SER A 26 -9.00 28.79 8.14
CA SER A 26 -8.91 28.90 6.68
C SER A 26 -8.05 27.75 6.17
N GLY A 27 -8.42 26.58 6.54
CA GLY A 27 -7.79 25.30 6.29
C GLY A 27 -8.54 24.43 5.32
N PHE A 28 -9.51 24.97 4.60
CA PHE A 28 -9.74 24.54 3.24
C PHE A 28 -8.83 25.40 2.35
N ALA A 29 -7.53 25.15 2.41
CA ALA A 29 -6.74 25.33 1.22
C ALA A 29 -7.55 24.65 0.11
N PRO A 30 -7.92 25.37 -0.99
CA PRO A 30 -8.59 24.73 -2.11
C PRO A 30 -7.75 23.51 -2.42
N ALA A 31 -8.37 22.32 -2.35
CA ALA A 31 -7.70 21.06 -2.66
C ALA A 31 -6.93 21.33 -3.93
N ALA A 32 -5.61 21.25 -3.87
CA ALA A 32 -4.77 21.46 -5.02
C ALA A 32 -5.41 20.65 -6.15
N PRO A 33 -5.64 21.24 -7.35
CA PRO A 33 -6.38 20.57 -8.40
C PRO A 33 -5.80 19.17 -8.48
N ALA A 34 -6.67 18.15 -8.47
CA ALA A 34 -6.26 16.76 -8.48
C ALA A 34 -5.36 16.58 -9.70
N GLU A 35 -4.06 16.77 -9.48
CA GLU A 35 -3.04 16.61 -10.51
C GLU A 35 -3.23 15.19 -11.02
N ASN A 36 -3.35 15.08 -12.33
CA ASN A 36 -3.62 13.90 -13.11
C ASN A 36 -3.01 12.67 -12.44
N GLY A 37 -3.83 11.84 -11.78
CA GLY A 37 -3.41 10.89 -10.74
C GLY A 37 -2.27 9.91 -11.13
N PHE A 38 -2.05 9.65 -12.43
CA PHE A 38 -0.92 8.87 -12.93
C PHE A 38 0.35 9.71 -13.18
N ALA A 39 0.24 10.99 -13.49
CA ALA A 39 1.39 11.86 -13.73
C ALA A 39 2.19 12.15 -12.45
N SER A 40 1.55 12.03 -11.28
CA SER A 40 2.18 12.24 -9.97
C SER A 40 2.93 11.02 -9.42
N ILE A 41 2.75 9.82 -10.00
CA ILE A 41 3.39 8.59 -9.50
C ILE A 41 4.91 8.66 -9.65
N LEU A 42 5.40 8.98 -10.84
CA LEU A 42 6.83 8.98 -11.10
C LEU A 42 7.61 10.01 -10.24
N PRO A 43 7.17 11.28 -10.14
CA PRO A 43 7.82 12.24 -9.24
C PRO A 43 7.77 11.79 -7.77
N ALA A 44 6.66 11.21 -7.29
CA ALA A 44 6.57 10.72 -5.92
C ALA A 44 7.61 9.63 -5.60
N PHE A 45 7.89 8.74 -6.55
CA PHE A 45 8.97 7.76 -6.39
C PHE A 45 10.36 8.41 -6.45
N GLN A 46 10.58 9.39 -7.32
CA GLN A 46 11.85 10.14 -7.37
C GLN A 46 12.13 10.84 -6.04
N ASP A 47 11.14 11.52 -5.47
CA ASP A 47 11.24 12.17 -4.17
C ASP A 47 11.50 11.16 -3.04
N LEU A 48 10.85 9.99 -3.09
CA LEU A 48 11.09 8.93 -2.13
C LEU A 48 12.54 8.44 -2.18
N PHE A 49 13.08 8.17 -3.37
CA PHE A 49 14.47 7.74 -3.51
C PHE A 49 15.47 8.85 -3.13
N ALA A 50 15.17 10.10 -3.45
CA ALA A 50 15.97 11.25 -3.04
C ALA A 50 16.01 11.46 -1.52
N SER A 51 14.93 11.09 -0.81
CA SER A 51 14.85 11.21 0.65
C SER A 51 15.83 10.31 1.41
N GLY A 52 16.29 9.19 0.79
CA GLY A 52 17.17 8.21 1.42
C GLY A 52 16.54 7.42 2.58
N ASP A 53 15.22 7.54 2.81
CA ASP A 53 14.53 6.83 3.87
C ASP A 53 14.33 5.35 3.51
N ILE A 54 15.26 4.52 3.97
CA ILE A 54 15.28 3.08 3.70
C ILE A 54 13.99 2.40 4.18
N MET A 55 13.40 2.85 5.29
CA MET A 55 12.19 2.23 5.85
C MET A 55 10.95 2.48 4.98
N ARG A 56 10.98 3.46 4.10
CA ARG A 56 9.94 3.74 3.10
C ARG A 56 10.29 3.18 1.73
N ILE A 57 11.55 3.24 1.36
CA ILE A 57 12.05 2.73 0.06
C ILE A 57 11.87 1.22 -0.02
N LEU A 58 12.24 0.46 1.01
CA LEU A 58 12.16 -1.00 1.00
C LEU A 58 10.76 -1.54 0.72
N PRO A 59 9.69 -1.11 1.40
CA PRO A 59 8.34 -1.59 1.08
C PRO A 59 7.85 -1.12 -0.29
N ALA A 60 8.15 0.11 -0.69
CA ALA A 60 7.78 0.60 -2.01
C ALA A 60 8.42 -0.25 -3.12
N VAL A 61 9.72 -0.54 -2.99
CA VAL A 61 10.45 -1.45 -3.90
C VAL A 61 9.87 -2.86 -3.81
N GLY A 62 9.59 -3.37 -2.61
CA GLY A 62 9.00 -4.69 -2.41
C GLY A 62 7.68 -4.85 -3.18
N TYR A 63 6.76 -3.89 -3.04
CA TYR A 63 5.49 -3.92 -3.77
C TYR A 63 5.65 -3.68 -5.28
N LEU A 64 6.65 -2.90 -5.72
CA LEU A 64 6.98 -2.78 -7.15
C LEU A 64 7.51 -4.11 -7.72
N LEU A 65 8.33 -4.84 -6.98
CA LEU A 65 8.80 -6.17 -7.40
C LEU A 65 7.64 -7.16 -7.49
N LEU A 66 6.67 -7.10 -6.54
CA LEU A 66 5.43 -7.88 -6.66
C LEU A 66 4.60 -7.47 -7.89
N ALA A 67 4.51 -6.18 -8.19
CA ALA A 67 3.84 -5.70 -9.39
C ALA A 67 4.52 -6.25 -10.66
N LEU A 68 5.85 -6.22 -10.73
CA LEU A 68 6.61 -6.81 -11.84
C LEU A 68 6.45 -8.34 -11.94
N SER A 69 6.32 -9.03 -10.80
CA SER A 69 5.99 -10.45 -10.75
C SER A 69 4.64 -10.73 -11.40
N TYR A 70 3.60 -9.96 -11.06
CA TYR A 70 2.28 -10.12 -11.69
C TYR A 70 2.28 -9.71 -13.17
N LEU A 71 3.09 -8.72 -13.56
CA LEU A 71 3.31 -8.39 -14.97
C LEU A 71 3.96 -9.55 -15.72
N ALA A 72 4.94 -10.23 -15.14
CA ALA A 72 5.53 -11.43 -15.71
C ALA A 72 4.49 -12.56 -15.89
N CYS A 73 3.62 -12.78 -14.88
CA CYS A 73 2.51 -13.72 -14.98
C CYS A 73 1.54 -13.36 -16.13
N LEU A 74 1.24 -12.08 -16.28
CA LEU A 74 0.39 -11.57 -17.34
C LEU A 74 1.02 -11.84 -18.74
N LEU A 75 2.30 -11.55 -18.89
CA LEU A 75 3.04 -11.82 -20.13
C LEU A 75 3.11 -13.32 -20.45
N LEU A 76 3.30 -14.17 -19.42
CA LEU A 76 3.25 -15.62 -19.57
C LEU A 76 1.89 -16.10 -20.05
N SER A 77 0.80 -15.54 -19.52
CA SER A 77 -0.56 -15.88 -19.94
C SER A 77 -0.83 -15.52 -21.41
N VAL A 78 -0.31 -14.37 -21.87
CA VAL A 78 -0.48 -13.92 -23.26
C VAL A 78 0.42 -14.70 -24.23
N SER A 79 1.64 -15.05 -23.80
CA SER A 79 2.64 -15.72 -24.64
C SER A 79 2.45 -17.23 -24.76
N ALA A 80 1.41 -17.79 -24.15
CA ALA A 80 1.16 -19.24 -24.09
C ALA A 80 2.40 -20.05 -23.64
N GLY A 81 3.21 -19.47 -22.76
CA GLY A 81 4.40 -20.12 -22.21
C GLY A 81 5.65 -20.07 -23.12
N ALA A 82 5.61 -19.33 -24.24
CA ALA A 82 6.76 -19.22 -25.15
C ALA A 82 8.04 -18.68 -24.48
N TRP A 83 7.89 -17.96 -23.35
CA TRP A 83 9.00 -17.36 -22.63
C TRP A 83 9.21 -18.03 -21.25
N ALA A 84 9.64 -19.27 -21.28
CA ALA A 84 9.82 -20.09 -20.07
C ALA A 84 10.68 -19.43 -18.97
N TRP A 85 11.69 -18.62 -19.34
CA TRP A 85 12.53 -17.87 -18.40
C TRP A 85 11.75 -16.86 -17.51
N LEU A 86 10.56 -16.43 -17.95
CA LEU A 86 9.71 -15.57 -17.15
C LEU A 86 9.17 -16.27 -15.90
N TYR A 87 9.09 -17.63 -15.87
CA TYR A 87 8.70 -18.36 -14.65
C TYR A 87 9.73 -18.19 -13.55
N ASP A 88 11.02 -18.31 -13.89
CA ASP A 88 12.10 -18.13 -12.94
C ASP A 88 12.16 -16.68 -12.47
N LEU A 89 12.07 -15.74 -13.41
CA LEU A 89 12.02 -14.31 -13.11
C LEU A 89 10.86 -13.96 -12.17
N ASN A 90 9.66 -14.45 -12.46
CA ASN A 90 8.48 -14.27 -11.61
C ASN A 90 8.72 -14.76 -10.18
N THR A 91 9.31 -15.94 -10.02
CA THR A 91 9.61 -16.53 -8.72
C THR A 91 10.57 -15.66 -7.92
N TRP A 92 11.66 -15.19 -8.54
CA TRP A 92 12.63 -14.31 -7.88
C TRP A 92 12.06 -12.94 -7.56
N LEU A 93 11.29 -12.34 -8.46
CA LEU A 93 10.62 -11.05 -8.21
C LEU A 93 9.64 -11.15 -7.04
N ALA A 94 8.84 -12.22 -6.97
CA ALA A 94 7.92 -12.45 -5.87
C ALA A 94 8.68 -12.68 -4.55
N PHE A 95 9.79 -13.43 -4.57
CA PHE A 95 10.62 -13.69 -3.40
C PHE A 95 11.20 -12.41 -2.80
N PHE A 96 11.91 -11.62 -3.61
CA PHE A 96 12.49 -10.35 -3.14
C PHE A 96 11.42 -9.31 -2.82
N GLY A 97 10.30 -9.31 -3.56
CA GLY A 97 9.15 -8.47 -3.28
C GLY A 97 8.55 -8.74 -1.90
N CYS A 98 8.39 -10.00 -1.52
CA CYS A 98 7.92 -10.39 -0.19
C CYS A 98 8.90 -10.01 0.92
N ILE A 99 10.21 -10.13 0.70
CA ILE A 99 11.22 -9.68 1.66
C ILE A 99 11.09 -8.16 1.88
N GLY A 100 11.04 -7.37 0.81
CA GLY A 100 10.88 -5.92 0.91
C GLY A 100 9.59 -5.52 1.64
N ALA A 101 8.47 -6.16 1.31
CA ALA A 101 7.19 -5.92 1.98
C ALA A 101 7.22 -6.33 3.46
N ALA A 102 7.85 -7.46 3.82
CA ALA A 102 7.96 -7.92 5.20
C ALA A 102 8.80 -6.99 6.07
N VAL A 103 9.93 -6.50 5.55
CA VAL A 103 10.86 -5.62 6.28
C VAL A 103 10.21 -4.28 6.64
N ALA A 104 9.25 -3.81 5.84
CA ALA A 104 8.50 -2.58 6.09
C ALA A 104 7.92 -2.48 7.50
N PHE A 105 7.58 -3.61 8.09
CA PHE A 105 6.84 -3.66 9.34
C PHE A 105 7.70 -4.10 10.53
N LEU A 106 9.00 -4.34 10.32
CA LEU A 106 9.93 -4.70 11.40
C LEU A 106 9.94 -3.72 12.58
N PRO A 107 9.86 -2.38 12.40
CA PRO A 107 9.78 -1.45 13.52
C PRO A 107 8.55 -1.68 14.40
N LEU A 108 7.43 -2.12 13.83
CA LEU A 108 6.20 -2.40 14.57
C LEU A 108 6.33 -3.62 15.51
N TRP A 109 7.23 -4.56 15.22
CA TRP A 109 7.49 -5.72 16.08
C TRP A 109 8.09 -5.31 17.42
N LYS A 110 8.82 -4.18 17.46
CA LYS A 110 9.46 -3.64 18.67
C LYS A 110 8.54 -2.70 19.45
N SER A 111 7.46 -2.21 18.85
CA SER A 111 6.53 -1.28 19.50
C SER A 111 5.74 -1.99 20.60
N LYS A 112 5.72 -1.36 21.80
CA LYS A 112 4.93 -1.84 22.95
C LYS A 112 3.47 -1.39 22.89
N LYS A 113 3.18 -0.24 22.25
CA LYS A 113 1.82 0.26 22.05
C LYS A 113 1.38 -0.11 20.65
N ARG A 114 0.39 -1.00 20.53
CA ARG A 114 -0.12 -1.48 19.25
C ARG A 114 -1.54 -1.01 19.06
N GLY A 115 -1.78 -0.24 18.01
CA GLY A 115 -3.11 0.09 17.53
C GLY A 115 -3.69 -1.03 16.66
N GLY A 116 -4.96 -0.93 16.27
CA GLY A 116 -5.59 -1.90 15.37
C GLY A 116 -4.89 -2.00 14.02
N LEU A 117 -4.41 -0.88 13.47
CA LEU A 117 -3.61 -0.83 12.24
C LEU A 117 -2.32 -1.63 12.39
N ASP A 118 -1.60 -1.46 13.49
CA ASP A 118 -0.32 -2.14 13.71
C ASP A 118 -0.49 -3.66 13.76
N LEU A 119 -1.60 -4.16 14.32
CA LEU A 119 -1.90 -5.58 14.35
C LEU A 119 -2.18 -6.14 12.96
N LEU A 120 -2.93 -5.40 12.11
CA LEU A 120 -3.19 -5.79 10.73
C LEU A 120 -1.90 -5.83 9.90
N LEU A 121 -1.05 -4.81 10.06
CA LEU A 121 0.23 -4.74 9.36
C LEU A 121 1.22 -5.80 9.84
N LEU A 122 1.22 -6.13 11.13
CA LEU A 122 2.01 -7.24 11.66
C LEU A 122 1.53 -8.60 11.14
N GLY A 123 0.19 -8.80 11.05
CA GLY A 123 -0.39 -9.99 10.46
C GLY A 123 0.03 -10.15 8.99
N SER A 124 -0.05 -9.07 8.22
CA SER A 124 0.40 -9.04 6.82
C SER A 124 1.90 -9.36 6.69
N SER A 125 2.74 -8.73 7.53
CA SER A 125 4.18 -9.03 7.56
C SER A 125 4.46 -10.50 7.86
N GLY A 126 3.74 -11.09 8.83
CA GLY A 126 3.85 -12.53 9.13
C GLY A 126 3.53 -13.40 7.92
N LEU A 127 2.50 -13.05 7.14
CA LEU A 127 2.16 -13.79 5.91
C LEU A 127 3.23 -13.65 4.82
N PHE A 128 3.84 -12.46 4.66
CA PHE A 128 4.96 -12.29 3.74
C PHE A 128 6.18 -13.12 4.18
N VAL A 129 6.49 -13.16 5.47
CA VAL A 129 7.56 -14.02 6.01
C VAL A 129 7.27 -15.50 5.76
N LEU A 130 6.03 -15.95 5.99
CA LEU A 130 5.61 -17.32 5.68
C LEU A 130 5.74 -17.63 4.19
N THR A 131 5.44 -16.66 3.30
CA THR A 131 5.66 -16.82 1.85
C THR A 131 7.14 -17.02 1.54
N VAL A 132 8.03 -16.20 2.11
CA VAL A 132 9.48 -16.31 1.90
C VAL A 132 9.98 -17.68 2.39
N LEU A 133 9.57 -18.09 3.58
CA LEU A 133 9.93 -19.42 4.13
C LEU A 133 9.41 -20.55 3.25
N GLY A 134 8.14 -20.45 2.79
CA GLY A 134 7.56 -21.44 1.88
C GLY A 134 8.30 -21.56 0.56
N GLN A 135 8.75 -20.42 0.00
CA GLN A 135 9.57 -20.43 -1.23
C GLN A 135 10.97 -21.02 -1.00
N LEU A 136 11.60 -20.71 0.14
CA LEU A 136 12.87 -21.35 0.50
C LEU A 136 12.75 -22.85 0.63
N LEU A 137 11.67 -23.33 1.28
CA LEU A 137 11.39 -24.77 1.40
C LEU A 137 11.08 -25.40 0.04
N ASN A 138 10.43 -24.67 -0.87
CA ASN A 138 10.21 -25.12 -2.24
C ASN A 138 11.53 -25.29 -2.99
N LEU A 139 12.47 -24.34 -2.86
CA LEU A 139 13.82 -24.46 -3.45
C LEU A 139 14.58 -25.68 -2.91
N LEU A 140 14.29 -26.09 -1.67
CA LEU A 140 14.85 -27.31 -1.04
C LEU A 140 14.06 -28.59 -1.38
N GLY A 141 13.00 -28.48 -2.19
CA GLY A 141 12.20 -29.62 -2.62
C GLY A 141 11.11 -30.10 -1.63
N PHE A 142 10.85 -29.35 -0.55
CA PHE A 142 9.90 -29.76 0.47
C PHE A 142 8.44 -29.34 0.24
N PHE A 143 8.19 -28.29 -0.59
CA PHE A 143 6.85 -27.77 -0.84
C PHE A 143 6.63 -27.38 -2.30
N SER A 144 5.38 -27.51 -2.78
CA SER A 144 5.04 -27.20 -4.18
C SER A 144 4.50 -25.79 -4.45
N SER A 145 4.19 -24.99 -3.43
CA SER A 145 3.68 -23.62 -3.65
C SER A 145 3.90 -22.71 -2.44
N GLY A 146 4.96 -21.90 -2.51
CA GLY A 146 5.23 -20.88 -1.48
C GLY A 146 4.47 -19.55 -1.67
N LEU A 147 3.70 -19.38 -2.76
CA LEU A 147 3.10 -18.08 -3.13
C LEU A 147 1.69 -17.84 -2.54
N ALA A 148 1.09 -18.83 -1.89
CA ALA A 148 -0.31 -18.80 -1.47
C ALA A 148 -0.67 -17.65 -0.50
N PHE A 149 0.29 -17.13 0.27
CA PHE A 149 0.03 -16.11 1.28
C PHE A 149 0.22 -14.67 0.81
N ILE A 150 0.71 -14.43 -0.43
CA ILE A 150 0.94 -13.08 -0.95
C ILE A 150 -0.36 -12.28 -1.00
N GLN A 151 -1.42 -12.87 -1.55
CA GLN A 151 -2.70 -12.19 -1.71
C GLN A 151 -3.37 -11.86 -0.38
N PRO A 152 -3.51 -12.79 0.58
CA PRO A 152 -3.99 -12.48 1.91
C PRO A 152 -3.16 -11.38 2.60
N ALA A 153 -1.83 -11.40 2.45
CA ALA A 153 -0.96 -10.37 2.99
C ALA A 153 -1.24 -8.99 2.38
N MET A 154 -1.39 -8.91 1.06
CA MET A 154 -1.73 -7.68 0.35
C MET A 154 -3.12 -7.15 0.77
N VAL A 155 -4.12 -8.03 0.86
CA VAL A 155 -5.47 -7.66 1.31
C VAL A 155 -5.43 -7.08 2.72
N LEU A 156 -4.72 -7.72 3.66
CA LEU A 156 -4.59 -7.22 5.03
C LEU A 156 -3.90 -5.85 5.08
N THR A 157 -2.86 -5.64 4.26
CA THR A 157 -2.17 -4.35 4.20
C THR A 157 -3.08 -3.26 3.64
N LEU A 158 -3.76 -3.53 2.52
CA LEU A 158 -4.70 -2.60 1.90
C LEU A 158 -5.85 -2.25 2.83
N PHE A 159 -6.41 -3.26 3.48
CA PHE A 159 -7.50 -3.09 4.44
C PHE A 159 -7.06 -2.28 5.66
N GLY A 160 -5.86 -2.54 6.19
CA GLY A 160 -5.28 -1.82 7.29
C GLY A 160 -5.10 -0.33 6.96
N PHE A 161 -4.52 -0.01 5.82
CA PHE A 161 -4.35 1.38 5.37
C PHE A 161 -5.69 2.08 5.09
N TRP A 162 -6.65 1.37 4.51
CA TRP A 162 -7.97 1.94 4.26
C TRP A 162 -8.72 2.27 5.55
N GLN A 163 -8.71 1.37 6.52
CA GLN A 163 -9.55 1.50 7.71
C GLN A 163 -8.93 2.36 8.81
N ALA A 164 -7.65 2.25 9.05
CA ALA A 164 -7.01 2.75 10.27
C ALA A 164 -5.90 3.79 10.02
N ASP A 165 -5.50 4.02 8.76
CA ASP A 165 -4.48 5.03 8.46
C ASP A 165 -5.09 6.45 8.54
N PRO A 166 -4.47 7.40 9.28
CA PRO A 166 -4.93 8.78 9.35
C PRO A 166 -4.77 9.55 8.03
N ASP A 167 -3.82 9.14 7.17
CA ASP A 167 -3.53 9.80 5.90
C ASP A 167 -4.66 9.55 4.87
N PRO A 168 -5.41 10.60 4.45
CA PRO A 168 -6.51 10.46 3.49
C PRO A 168 -6.04 9.99 2.11
N PHE A 169 -4.81 10.32 1.71
CA PHE A 169 -4.22 9.87 0.45
C PHE A 169 -4.02 8.36 0.47
N ARG A 170 -3.39 7.83 1.51
CA ARG A 170 -3.11 6.41 1.67
C ARG A 170 -4.40 5.60 1.78
N ARG A 171 -5.40 6.13 2.49
CA ARG A 171 -6.73 5.52 2.58
C ARG A 171 -7.41 5.39 1.21
N ARG A 172 -7.39 6.44 0.37
CA ARG A 172 -8.00 6.42 -0.97
C ARG A 172 -7.28 5.45 -1.90
N THR A 173 -5.95 5.53 -1.95
CA THR A 173 -5.14 4.65 -2.78
C THR A 173 -5.33 3.19 -2.40
N SER A 174 -5.37 2.90 -1.09
CA SER A 174 -5.60 1.54 -0.59
C SER A 174 -7.02 1.04 -0.87
N LEU A 175 -8.03 1.91 -0.85
CA LEU A 175 -9.39 1.55 -1.26
C LEU A 175 -9.44 1.11 -2.73
N TYR A 176 -8.78 1.83 -3.63
CA TYR A 176 -8.72 1.43 -5.04
C TYR A 176 -8.02 0.09 -5.21
N GLY A 177 -6.89 -0.11 -4.52
CA GLY A 177 -6.19 -1.39 -4.52
C GLY A 177 -7.05 -2.53 -3.96
N LEU A 178 -7.81 -2.27 -2.88
CA LEU A 178 -8.70 -3.24 -2.25
C LEU A 178 -9.87 -3.62 -3.18
N CYS A 179 -10.48 -2.66 -3.86
CA CYS A 179 -11.53 -2.91 -4.85
C CYS A 179 -11.00 -3.76 -6.02
N ALA A 180 -9.81 -3.43 -6.53
CA ALA A 180 -9.17 -4.21 -7.59
C ALA A 180 -8.86 -5.64 -7.13
N MET A 181 -8.29 -5.81 -5.92
CA MET A 181 -7.99 -7.11 -5.35
C MET A 181 -9.25 -7.94 -5.13
N GLY A 182 -10.33 -7.33 -4.60
CA GLY A 182 -11.63 -7.97 -4.42
C GLY A 182 -12.23 -8.44 -5.75
N ALA A 183 -12.20 -7.59 -6.77
CA ALA A 183 -12.62 -7.96 -8.12
C ALA A 183 -11.78 -9.14 -8.65
N GLY A 184 -10.44 -9.07 -8.53
CA GLY A 184 -9.53 -10.14 -8.94
C GLY A 184 -9.83 -11.48 -8.27
N LEU A 185 -10.07 -11.48 -6.95
CA LEU A 185 -10.36 -12.69 -6.18
C LEU A 185 -11.74 -13.31 -6.53
N LEU A 186 -12.69 -12.52 -7.02
CA LEU A 186 -14.00 -13.00 -7.45
C LEU A 186 -13.98 -13.58 -8.87
N LEU A 187 -13.05 -13.16 -9.73
CA LEU A 187 -12.99 -13.59 -11.13
C LEU A 187 -12.93 -15.12 -11.30
N PRO A 188 -12.11 -15.89 -10.54
CA PRO A 188 -12.06 -17.35 -10.68
C PRO A 188 -13.39 -18.06 -10.39
N SER A 189 -14.31 -17.41 -9.66
CA SER A 189 -15.66 -17.96 -9.39
C SER A 189 -16.54 -18.04 -10.62
N PHE A 190 -16.20 -17.31 -11.68
CA PHE A 190 -16.91 -17.33 -12.96
C PHE A 190 -16.37 -18.38 -13.95
N GLY A 191 -15.38 -19.18 -13.52
CA GLY A 191 -14.74 -20.23 -14.30
C GLY A 191 -13.29 -19.92 -14.64
N TYR A 192 -12.63 -20.84 -15.34
CA TYR A 192 -11.23 -20.69 -15.75
C TYR A 192 -11.21 -20.45 -17.28
N SER A 193 -10.78 -19.26 -17.68
CA SER A 193 -10.47 -18.91 -19.07
C SER A 193 -9.24 -18.01 -19.11
N ASP A 194 -8.59 -17.92 -20.26
CA ASP A 194 -7.41 -17.06 -20.44
C ASP A 194 -7.75 -15.59 -20.14
N VAL A 195 -8.94 -15.14 -20.51
CA VAL A 195 -9.43 -13.77 -20.25
C VAL A 195 -9.58 -13.52 -18.75
N ILE A 196 -10.15 -14.48 -18.01
CA ILE A 196 -10.33 -14.36 -16.56
C ILE A 196 -8.97 -14.32 -15.87
N SER A 197 -8.03 -15.17 -16.27
CA SER A 197 -6.65 -15.17 -15.76
C SER A 197 -5.95 -13.84 -16.04
N LEU A 198 -6.10 -13.30 -17.24
CA LEU A 198 -5.55 -12.00 -17.63
C LEU A 198 -6.11 -10.87 -16.74
N LEU A 199 -7.42 -10.80 -16.56
CA LEU A 199 -8.08 -9.80 -15.72
C LEU A 199 -7.65 -9.95 -14.26
N TYR A 200 -7.51 -11.16 -13.77
CA TYR A 200 -7.01 -11.44 -12.43
C TYR A 200 -5.60 -10.87 -12.22
N TYR A 201 -4.65 -11.12 -13.15
CA TYR A 201 -3.30 -10.58 -13.05
C TYR A 201 -3.26 -9.05 -13.19
N LEU A 202 -4.12 -8.46 -14.01
CA LEU A 202 -4.26 -7.01 -14.10
C LEU A 202 -4.74 -6.40 -12.78
N CYS A 203 -5.74 -6.99 -12.14
CA CYS A 203 -6.27 -6.53 -10.86
C CYS A 203 -5.20 -6.60 -9.74
N THR A 204 -4.46 -7.70 -9.67
CA THR A 204 -3.39 -7.89 -8.68
C THR A 204 -2.18 -7.00 -8.94
N LEU A 205 -1.81 -6.79 -10.20
CA LEU A 205 -0.80 -5.82 -10.62
C LEU A 205 -1.18 -4.42 -10.13
N PHE A 206 -2.40 -3.97 -10.43
CA PHE A 206 -2.89 -2.65 -10.02
C PHE A 206 -2.90 -2.49 -8.50
N ALA A 207 -3.35 -3.50 -7.76
CA ALA A 207 -3.32 -3.50 -6.30
C ALA A 207 -1.89 -3.37 -5.74
N SER A 208 -0.92 -4.06 -6.35
CA SER A 208 0.50 -3.97 -5.97
C SER A 208 1.07 -2.56 -6.21
N VAL A 209 0.72 -1.93 -7.34
CA VAL A 209 1.09 -0.54 -7.65
C VAL A 209 0.47 0.43 -6.65
N CYS A 210 -0.81 0.25 -6.29
CA CYS A 210 -1.46 1.06 -5.25
C CYS A 210 -0.73 0.95 -3.90
N LEU A 211 -0.30 -0.25 -3.50
CA LEU A 211 0.49 -0.45 -2.28
C LEU A 211 1.85 0.25 -2.36
N ALA A 212 2.58 0.08 -3.47
CA ALA A 212 3.86 0.75 -3.68
C ALA A 212 3.71 2.27 -3.59
N TYR A 213 2.68 2.83 -4.25
CA TYR A 213 2.39 4.26 -4.23
C TYR A 213 1.97 4.76 -2.85
N SER A 214 1.20 3.96 -2.09
CA SER A 214 0.85 4.29 -0.70
C SER A 214 2.09 4.42 0.20
N CYS A 215 3.19 3.72 -0.10
CA CYS A 215 4.44 3.81 0.65
C CYS A 215 5.26 5.07 0.34
N THR A 216 4.97 5.82 -0.73
CA THR A 216 5.69 7.06 -1.05
C THR A 216 5.37 8.20 -0.08
N HIS A 217 4.20 8.19 0.55
CA HIS A 217 3.81 9.19 1.54
C HIS A 217 4.41 8.90 2.93
N PRO A 218 4.91 9.93 3.64
CA PRO A 218 5.43 9.77 4.99
C PRO A 218 4.32 9.31 5.94
N ARG A 219 4.65 8.46 6.90
CA ARG A 219 3.80 8.26 8.07
C ARG A 219 3.99 9.45 9.00
N GLU A 220 2.93 10.17 9.28
CA GLU A 220 2.93 11.09 10.42
C GLU A 220 3.05 10.25 11.70
N ALA A 221 4.13 10.51 12.45
CA ALA A 221 4.48 9.78 13.66
C ALA A 221 3.58 10.18 14.86
#